data_b8bd8688e128cb84f947516095b8d760
#
_entry.id   b8bd8688e128cb84f947516095b8d760
#
_cell.length_a   1.000
_cell.length_b   1.000
_cell.length_c   1.000
_cell.angle_alpha   90.00
_cell.angle_beta   90.00
_cell.angle_gamma   90.00
#
_symmetry.space_group_name_H-M   'P 1'
#
loop_
_entity.id
_entity.type
_entity.pdbx_description
1 polymer ?
#
loop_
_entity_poly.entity_id
_entity_poly.type
_entity_poly.pdbx_seq_one_letter_code
_entity_poly.pdbx_strand_id
1 'polypeptide(L)'
;MNAPLPAHLLPTVALRAVPAELLQQLQARFGGQCSTALAVREQHGRDESAFTTVPPPSAVVFAESTQDVADAVKLAAKHRVPVIPFGVGSSLEGHLLAVQGGISLDVSRMNRVLSVNAEDLTVTVQPGVTRQAVNQAVKSE
;
A
#
# COMPACT_ATOMS: atom_id res chain seq x y z
N MET A 1 -28.37 -13.76 2.66
CA MET A 1 -27.44 -13.99 1.53
C MET A 1 -27.59 -12.80 0.57
N ASN A 2 -26.64 -11.85 0.59
CA ASN A 2 -26.65 -10.75 -0.38
C ASN A 2 -26.10 -11.30 -1.70
N ALA A 3 -26.89 -11.21 -2.76
CA ALA A 3 -26.43 -11.53 -4.10
C ALA A 3 -25.30 -10.53 -4.49
N PRO A 4 -24.24 -10.98 -5.16
CA PRO A 4 -23.20 -10.07 -5.65
C PRO A 4 -23.84 -9.03 -6.59
N LEU A 5 -23.39 -7.77 -6.47
CA LEU A 5 -23.83 -6.72 -7.38
C LEU A 5 -23.54 -7.15 -8.83
N PRO A 6 -24.50 -6.98 -9.73
CA PRO A 6 -24.31 -7.36 -11.12
C PRO A 6 -23.17 -6.55 -11.73
N ALA A 7 -22.28 -7.23 -12.48
CA ALA A 7 -21.03 -6.69 -13.04
C ALA A 7 -21.18 -5.39 -13.86
N HIS A 8 -22.38 -5.09 -14.37
CA HIS A 8 -22.67 -3.86 -15.13
C HIS A 8 -22.83 -2.59 -14.28
N LEU A 9 -22.88 -2.72 -12.94
CA LEU A 9 -22.95 -1.58 -12.02
C LEU A 9 -21.58 -1.13 -11.52
N LEU A 10 -20.52 -1.88 -11.83
CA LEU A 10 -19.15 -1.42 -11.55
C LEU A 10 -18.71 -0.52 -12.71
N PRO A 11 -18.21 0.72 -12.43
CA PRO A 11 -17.65 1.52 -13.49
C PRO A 11 -16.54 0.72 -14.19
N THR A 12 -16.65 0.52 -15.48
CA THR A 12 -15.64 -0.17 -16.30
C THR A 12 -14.44 0.77 -16.42
N VAL A 13 -13.64 0.88 -15.37
CA VAL A 13 -12.39 1.62 -15.44
C VAL A 13 -11.38 0.72 -16.14
N ALA A 14 -10.88 1.17 -17.28
CA ALA A 14 -9.87 0.43 -18.02
C ALA A 14 -8.61 0.28 -17.16
N LEU A 15 -8.21 -0.97 -16.91
CA LEU A 15 -6.94 -1.27 -16.23
C LEU A 15 -5.79 -0.70 -17.05
N ARG A 16 -4.97 0.13 -16.43
CA ARG A 16 -3.76 0.66 -17.04
C ARG A 16 -2.64 -0.37 -16.92
N ALA A 17 -2.08 -0.77 -18.04
CA ALA A 17 -0.88 -1.61 -18.01
C ALA A 17 0.28 -0.82 -17.38
N VAL A 18 0.98 -1.44 -16.45
CA VAL A 18 2.21 -0.87 -15.88
C VAL A 18 3.36 -1.13 -16.85
N PRO A 19 4.06 -0.09 -17.33
CA PRO A 19 5.16 -0.26 -18.29
C PRO A 19 6.29 -1.13 -17.72
N ALA A 20 6.86 -2.01 -18.55
CA ALA A 20 8.01 -2.82 -18.16
C ALA A 20 9.21 -1.97 -17.71
N GLU A 21 9.39 -0.80 -18.31
CA GLU A 21 10.42 0.16 -17.92
C GLU A 21 10.28 0.61 -16.46
N LEU A 22 9.04 0.89 -15.99
CA LEU A 22 8.80 1.25 -14.60
C LEU A 22 9.16 0.09 -13.68
N LEU A 23 8.77 -1.15 -14.00
CA LEU A 23 9.10 -2.32 -13.19
C LEU A 23 10.62 -2.52 -13.08
N GLN A 24 11.37 -2.32 -14.18
CA GLN A 24 12.83 -2.35 -14.18
C GLN A 24 13.43 -1.25 -13.31
N GLN A 25 12.92 -0.01 -13.40
CA GLN A 25 13.38 1.12 -12.58
C GLN A 25 13.10 0.89 -11.10
N LEU A 26 11.93 0.36 -10.74
CA LEU A 26 11.58 -0.02 -9.36
C LEU A 26 12.52 -1.12 -8.85
N GLN A 27 12.76 -2.16 -9.65
CA GLN A 27 13.66 -3.25 -9.26
C GLN A 27 15.11 -2.74 -9.10
N ALA A 28 15.57 -1.84 -9.96
CA ALA A 28 16.92 -1.26 -9.88
C ALA A 28 17.08 -0.39 -8.62
N ARG A 29 16.05 0.41 -8.26
CA ARG A 29 16.10 1.31 -7.10
C ARG A 29 15.90 0.59 -5.78
N PHE A 30 15.00 -0.40 -5.73
CA PHE A 30 14.54 -1.01 -4.48
C PHE A 30 15.07 -2.42 -4.25
N GLY A 31 15.57 -3.11 -5.27
CA GLY A 31 16.12 -4.46 -5.14
C GLY A 31 15.17 -5.42 -4.42
N GLY A 32 15.61 -5.98 -3.30
CA GLY A 32 14.82 -6.91 -2.48
C GLY A 32 13.58 -6.29 -1.80
N GLN A 33 13.45 -4.97 -1.79
CA GLN A 33 12.25 -4.28 -1.32
C GLN A 33 11.15 -4.23 -2.40
N CYS A 34 11.43 -4.59 -3.65
CA CYS A 34 10.45 -4.63 -4.74
C CYS A 34 10.15 -6.09 -5.11
N SER A 35 8.87 -6.44 -5.12
CA SER A 35 8.41 -7.78 -5.48
C SER A 35 7.39 -7.73 -6.60
N THR A 36 7.59 -8.59 -7.61
CA THR A 36 6.61 -8.86 -8.68
C THR A 36 6.01 -10.27 -8.56
N ALA A 37 6.36 -11.02 -7.50
CA ALA A 37 5.84 -12.34 -7.24
C ALA A 37 4.31 -12.31 -7.07
N LEU A 38 3.60 -13.21 -7.77
CA LEU A 38 2.14 -13.24 -7.81
C LEU A 38 1.52 -13.33 -6.41
N ALA A 39 2.02 -14.23 -5.55
CA ALA A 39 1.50 -14.42 -4.19
C ALA A 39 1.60 -13.14 -3.35
N VAL A 40 2.69 -12.38 -3.47
CA VAL A 40 2.86 -11.09 -2.77
C VAL A 40 1.88 -10.04 -3.31
N ARG A 41 1.75 -9.96 -4.63
CA ARG A 41 0.83 -9.05 -5.29
C ARG A 41 -0.64 -9.33 -4.93
N GLU A 42 -1.03 -10.60 -4.87
CA GLU A 42 -2.37 -11.02 -4.49
C GLU A 42 -2.71 -10.66 -3.03
N GLN A 43 -1.75 -10.77 -2.11
CA GLN A 43 -1.92 -10.31 -0.73
C GLN A 43 -2.15 -8.81 -0.63
N HIS A 44 -1.49 -8.02 -1.49
CA HIS A 44 -1.62 -6.56 -1.52
C HIS A 44 -2.75 -6.06 -2.44
N GLY A 45 -3.45 -6.94 -3.11
CA GLY A 45 -4.62 -6.65 -3.95
C GLY A 45 -5.95 -7.00 -3.29
N ARG A 46 -5.95 -7.28 -1.99
CA ARG A 46 -7.16 -7.67 -1.22
C ARG A 46 -7.29 -6.80 0.02
N ASP A 47 -8.52 -6.54 0.40
CA ASP A 47 -8.90 -5.99 1.68
C ASP A 47 -10.14 -6.73 2.22
N GLU A 48 -10.72 -6.24 3.30
CA GLU A 48 -11.92 -6.82 3.92
C GLU A 48 -13.23 -6.40 3.25
N SER A 49 -13.15 -5.72 2.08
CA SER A 49 -14.34 -5.35 1.31
C SER A 49 -14.95 -6.54 0.57
N ALA A 50 -16.19 -6.38 0.11
CA ALA A 50 -16.90 -7.39 -0.69
C ALA A 50 -16.41 -7.45 -2.16
N PHE A 51 -15.48 -6.60 -2.58
CA PHE A 51 -14.97 -6.53 -3.94
C PHE A 51 -13.85 -7.54 -4.17
N THR A 52 -14.12 -8.63 -4.89
CA THR A 52 -13.16 -9.73 -5.04
C THR A 52 -12.60 -9.89 -6.46
N THR A 53 -13.04 -9.08 -7.41
CA THR A 53 -12.79 -9.31 -8.85
C THR A 53 -11.76 -8.37 -9.48
N VAL A 54 -10.99 -7.66 -8.68
CA VAL A 54 -9.97 -6.74 -9.18
C VAL A 54 -8.63 -7.46 -9.29
N PRO A 55 -7.92 -7.40 -10.45
CA PRO A 55 -6.58 -7.93 -10.56
C PRO A 55 -5.62 -7.30 -9.54
N PRO A 56 -4.63 -8.05 -9.03
CA PRO A 56 -3.67 -7.52 -8.08
C PRO A 56 -2.77 -6.44 -8.71
N PRO A 57 -2.13 -5.57 -7.91
CA PRO A 57 -1.15 -4.60 -8.41
C PRO A 57 -0.02 -5.29 -9.17
N SER A 58 0.65 -4.59 -10.09
CA SER A 58 1.71 -5.16 -10.92
C SER A 58 3.02 -5.39 -10.18
N ALA A 59 3.25 -4.63 -9.10
CA ALA A 59 4.38 -4.80 -8.19
C ALA A 59 4.00 -4.31 -6.79
N VAL A 60 4.78 -4.73 -5.80
CA VAL A 60 4.73 -4.26 -4.42
C VAL A 60 6.10 -3.70 -4.05
N VAL A 61 6.14 -2.47 -3.53
CA VAL A 61 7.35 -1.85 -2.99
C VAL A 61 7.19 -1.72 -1.48
N PHE A 62 8.09 -2.32 -0.72
CA PHE A 62 8.16 -2.23 0.75
C PHE A 62 9.04 -1.06 1.15
N ALA A 63 8.43 0.07 1.48
CA ALA A 63 9.16 1.26 1.90
C ALA A 63 9.64 1.13 3.36
N GLU A 64 10.87 1.54 3.61
CA GLU A 64 11.49 1.56 4.95
C GLU A 64 11.80 2.99 5.41
N SER A 65 11.66 3.96 4.50
CA SER A 65 11.92 5.37 4.76
C SER A 65 11.01 6.29 3.95
N THR A 66 10.89 7.54 4.41
CA THR A 66 10.20 8.61 3.66
C THR A 66 10.83 8.82 2.28
N GLN A 67 12.16 8.62 2.16
CA GLN A 67 12.84 8.74 0.87
C GLN A 67 12.42 7.63 -0.09
N ASP A 68 12.21 6.38 0.40
CA ASP A 68 11.70 5.29 -0.43
C ASP A 68 10.31 5.59 -0.97
N VAL A 69 9.43 6.12 -0.09
CA VAL A 69 8.09 6.57 -0.51
C VAL A 69 8.18 7.63 -1.60
N ALA A 70 9.02 8.65 -1.40
CA ALA A 70 9.21 9.74 -2.36
C ALA A 70 9.73 9.22 -3.72
N ASP A 71 10.70 8.31 -3.71
CA ASP A 71 11.29 7.75 -4.92
C ASP A 71 10.30 6.85 -5.67
N ALA A 72 9.55 6.00 -4.96
CA ALA A 72 8.51 5.17 -5.57
C ALA A 72 7.43 6.01 -6.23
N VAL A 73 6.94 7.05 -5.53
CA VAL A 73 5.92 7.97 -6.06
C VAL A 73 6.44 8.75 -7.27
N LYS A 74 7.68 9.25 -7.25
CA LYS A 74 8.30 9.96 -8.39
C LYS A 74 8.41 9.06 -9.61
N LEU A 75 8.86 7.81 -9.44
CA LEU A 75 8.95 6.85 -10.54
C LEU A 75 7.58 6.54 -11.12
N ALA A 76 6.59 6.24 -10.27
CA ALA A 76 5.23 5.95 -10.71
C ALA A 76 4.59 7.17 -11.42
N ALA A 77 4.78 8.39 -10.90
CA ALA A 77 4.27 9.63 -11.48
C ALA A 77 4.85 9.91 -12.88
N LYS A 78 6.16 9.67 -13.08
CA LYS A 78 6.82 9.81 -14.39
C LYS A 78 6.12 8.96 -15.46
N HIS A 79 5.64 7.77 -15.09
CA HIS A 79 4.94 6.85 -15.97
C HIS A 79 3.41 6.97 -15.89
N ARG A 80 2.89 7.91 -15.09
CA ARG A 80 1.44 8.10 -14.84
C ARG A 80 0.75 6.82 -14.36
N VAL A 81 1.44 6.04 -13.54
CA VAL A 81 0.96 4.78 -12.95
C VAL A 81 0.39 5.06 -11.56
N PRO A 82 -0.81 4.54 -11.23
CA PRO A 82 -1.37 4.66 -9.89
C PRO A 82 -0.49 4.03 -8.82
N VAL A 83 -0.45 4.66 -7.63
CA VAL A 83 0.18 4.14 -6.42
C VAL A 83 -0.92 3.88 -5.40
N ILE A 84 -0.95 2.66 -4.86
CA ILE A 84 -1.91 2.22 -3.86
C ILE A 84 -1.16 2.08 -2.54
N PRO A 85 -1.39 2.95 -1.53
CA PRO A 85 -0.77 2.78 -0.22
C PRO A 85 -1.33 1.56 0.50
N PHE A 86 -0.44 0.79 1.15
CA PHE A 86 -0.81 -0.42 1.88
C PHE A 86 -0.19 -0.40 3.28
N GLY A 87 -0.97 -0.73 4.29
CA GLY A 87 -0.53 -0.87 5.68
C GLY A 87 -0.70 -2.32 6.15
N VAL A 88 -1.84 -2.63 6.78
CA VAL A 88 -2.16 -3.97 7.31
C VAL A 88 -3.25 -4.70 6.54
N GLY A 89 -3.77 -4.13 5.48
CA GLY A 89 -4.78 -4.77 4.64
C GLY A 89 -6.21 -4.77 5.19
N SER A 90 -6.51 -4.01 6.25
CA SER A 90 -7.81 -4.02 6.94
C SER A 90 -8.81 -2.97 6.44
N SER A 91 -8.64 -2.44 5.23
CA SER A 91 -9.61 -1.54 4.60
C SER A 91 -10.94 -2.27 4.33
N LEU A 92 -12.06 -1.56 4.52
CA LEU A 92 -13.42 -2.09 4.31
C LEU A 92 -14.08 -1.56 3.05
N GLU A 93 -13.50 -0.54 2.42
CA GLU A 93 -14.13 0.24 1.35
C GLU A 93 -13.43 0.07 -0.02
N GLY A 94 -12.57 -0.93 -0.17
CA GLY A 94 -11.88 -1.20 -1.42
C GLY A 94 -10.68 -0.29 -1.72
N HIS A 95 -10.14 0.43 -0.72
CA HIS A 95 -9.03 1.37 -0.92
C HIS A 95 -7.73 0.72 -1.40
N LEU A 96 -7.56 -0.58 -1.13
CA LEU A 96 -6.35 -1.33 -1.49
C LEU A 96 -6.43 -1.98 -2.86
N LEU A 97 -7.60 -1.89 -3.51
CA LEU A 97 -7.84 -2.54 -4.78
C LEU A 97 -7.21 -1.75 -5.93
N ALA A 98 -6.46 -2.44 -6.78
CA ALA A 98 -5.83 -1.85 -7.96
C ALA A 98 -6.82 -1.65 -9.12
N VAL A 99 -7.94 -0.96 -8.87
CA VAL A 99 -9.07 -0.80 -9.82
C VAL A 99 -8.66 -0.17 -11.16
N GLN A 100 -7.55 0.56 -11.20
CA GLN A 100 -6.97 1.13 -12.42
C GLN A 100 -5.62 0.47 -12.78
N GLY A 101 -5.30 -0.67 -12.16
CA GLY A 101 -3.93 -1.19 -12.17
C GLY A 101 -3.03 -0.40 -11.22
N GLY A 102 -1.71 -0.52 -11.37
CA GLY A 102 -0.76 0.25 -10.58
C GLY A 102 0.20 -0.60 -9.76
N ILE A 103 0.86 0.05 -8.82
CA ILE A 103 1.78 -0.57 -7.86
C ILE A 103 1.29 -0.37 -6.44
N SER A 104 1.49 -1.36 -5.57
CA SER A 104 1.25 -1.22 -4.13
C SER A 104 2.51 -0.69 -3.44
N LEU A 105 2.34 0.27 -2.55
CA LEU A 105 3.40 0.85 -1.74
C LEU A 105 3.14 0.50 -0.28
N ASP A 106 3.81 -0.54 0.20
CA ASP A 106 3.68 -1.05 1.56
C ASP A 106 4.56 -0.23 2.50
N VAL A 107 3.94 0.38 3.50
CA VAL A 107 4.60 1.18 4.54
C VAL A 107 4.68 0.47 5.90
N SER A 108 4.33 -0.81 5.97
CA SER A 108 4.32 -1.58 7.22
C SER A 108 5.69 -1.68 7.89
N ARG A 109 6.78 -1.58 7.12
CA ARG A 109 8.15 -1.58 7.63
C ARG A 109 8.59 -0.24 8.22
N MET A 110 7.85 0.83 7.99
CA MET A 110 8.05 2.14 8.62
C MET A 110 7.32 2.15 9.98
N ASN A 111 7.84 1.44 10.97
CA ASN A 111 7.14 1.08 12.19
C ASN A 111 7.76 1.64 13.49
N ARG A 112 8.47 2.76 13.41
CA ARG A 112 9.09 3.40 14.58
C ARG A 112 8.16 4.41 15.24
N VAL A 113 8.09 4.39 16.57
CA VAL A 113 7.62 5.53 17.37
C VAL A 113 8.78 6.52 17.42
N LEU A 114 8.55 7.75 16.98
CA LEU A 114 9.58 8.78 16.84
C LEU A 114 9.70 9.64 18.11
N SER A 115 8.57 10.01 18.71
CA SER A 115 8.54 10.73 19.96
C SER A 115 7.21 10.54 20.70
N VAL A 116 7.26 10.56 22.01
CA VAL A 116 6.09 10.66 22.89
C VAL A 116 6.23 12.00 23.65
N ASN A 117 5.19 12.81 23.63
CA ASN A 117 5.12 14.08 24.34
C ASN A 117 3.94 14.03 25.33
N ALA A 118 4.25 13.65 26.57
CA ALA A 118 3.25 13.45 27.61
C ALA A 118 2.53 14.77 28.00
N GLU A 119 3.24 15.90 27.95
CA GLU A 119 2.65 17.22 28.30
C GLU A 119 1.58 17.64 27.29
N ASP A 120 1.83 17.39 25.99
CA ASP A 120 0.90 17.73 24.89
C ASP A 120 -0.06 16.59 24.54
N LEU A 121 0.05 15.45 25.19
CA LEU A 121 -0.69 14.22 24.89
C LEU A 121 -0.58 13.80 23.43
N THR A 122 0.60 13.96 22.84
CA THR A 122 0.85 13.63 21.43
C THR A 122 1.91 12.55 21.25
N VAL A 123 1.78 11.76 20.20
CA VAL A 123 2.76 10.76 19.78
C VAL A 123 3.05 10.93 18.28
N THR A 124 4.32 11.07 17.93
CA THR A 124 4.76 11.09 16.54
C THR A 124 5.24 9.70 16.14
N VAL A 125 4.63 9.13 15.09
CA VAL A 125 4.90 7.77 14.66
C VAL A 125 5.10 7.70 13.15
N GLN A 126 5.78 6.65 12.69
CA GLN A 126 5.79 6.26 11.29
C GLN A 126 4.48 5.54 10.90
N PRO A 127 4.08 5.54 9.61
CA PRO A 127 2.75 5.09 9.17
C PRO A 127 2.47 3.60 9.37
N GLY A 128 3.49 2.77 9.55
CA GLY A 128 3.36 1.33 9.82
C GLY A 128 3.28 0.97 11.31
N VAL A 129 3.27 1.95 12.22
CA VAL A 129 3.16 1.70 13.66
C VAL A 129 1.75 1.22 14.00
N THR A 130 1.67 0.09 14.71
CA THR A 130 0.39 -0.44 15.18
C THR A 130 -0.08 0.26 16.45
N ARG A 131 -1.41 0.27 16.68
CA ARG A 131 -1.98 0.76 17.95
C ARG A 131 -1.36 0.09 19.18
N GLN A 132 -1.06 -1.21 19.09
CA GLN A 132 -0.44 -1.94 20.18
C GLN A 132 0.96 -1.40 20.50
N ALA A 133 1.77 -1.11 19.48
CA ALA A 133 3.09 -0.52 19.66
C ALA A 133 3.02 0.88 20.28
N VAL A 134 2.05 1.72 19.85
CA VAL A 134 1.80 3.02 20.49
C VAL A 134 1.44 2.84 21.97
N ASN A 135 0.50 1.95 22.29
CA ASN A 135 0.09 1.70 23.66
C ASN A 135 1.23 1.21 24.55
N GLN A 136 2.18 0.45 23.99
CA GLN A 136 3.37 0.04 24.76
C GLN A 136 4.31 1.21 24.98
N ALA A 137 4.55 2.04 23.96
CA ALA A 137 5.44 3.19 24.06
C ALA A 137 4.97 4.22 25.10
N VAL A 138 3.65 4.52 25.14
CA VAL A 138 3.10 5.51 26.09
C VAL A 138 2.96 5.00 27.52
N LYS A 139 3.02 3.68 27.77
CA LYS A 139 2.97 3.13 29.13
C LYS A 139 4.28 3.30 29.91
N SER A 140 5.36 3.56 29.23
CA SER A 140 6.70 3.74 29.82
C SER A 140 6.99 5.20 30.18
N GLU A 141 6.09 6.12 29.83
CA GLU A 141 6.12 7.55 30.16
C GLU A 141 5.12 7.87 31.30
#